data_19d5103fe932ca83f2ed642fc5354cef
#
_entry.id   19d5103fe932ca83f2ed642fc5354cef
#
_cell.length_a   1.000
_cell.length_b   1.000
_cell.length_c   1.000
_cell.angle_alpha   90.00
_cell.angle_beta   90.00
_cell.angle_gamma   90.00
#
_symmetry.space_group_name_H-M   'P 1'
#
loop_
_entity.id
_entity.type
_entity.pdbx_description
1 polymer ?
#
loop_
_entity_poly.entity_id
_entity_poly.type
_entity_poly.pdbx_seq_one_letter_code
_entity_poly.pdbx_strand_id
1 'polypeptide(L)'
;MKLLVTNDDGIDCVFLHELVFGLRAAGHELTVVAPKTEQSWISAAKSRTRPVRSTKVDRGFGCPTWTVDGTPADCVNIALAHLMKTRPDAVISGMNVGLNASVGFILASGTVAGAFEGVLHGLPGVAFSQDLSFETYDHLKERGGQPDAELRATLQISAAHAARLLPGLIAATPARSFIVHNINFPYPSRPDAPVRRTVPARMVIPRLFGPAQDDGTHRFVFNLGEDVSPATPLTDHAALAQGCISHTILDYTRLGQP
;
A
#
# COMPACT_ATOMS: atom_id res chain seq x y z
N MET A 1 8.80 -10.64 14.56
CA MET A 1 9.00 -11.13 13.19
C MET A 1 9.99 -10.21 12.49
N LYS A 2 10.68 -10.73 11.46
CA LYS A 2 11.53 -9.95 10.57
C LYS A 2 10.71 -9.53 9.34
N LEU A 3 10.64 -8.26 9.05
CA LEU A 3 9.78 -7.74 7.97
C LEU A 3 10.59 -6.89 7.00
N LEU A 4 10.34 -7.06 5.71
CA LEU A 4 10.73 -6.09 4.69
C LEU A 4 9.57 -5.12 4.50
N VAL A 5 9.83 -3.83 4.64
CA VAL A 5 8.82 -2.77 4.47
C VAL A 5 9.18 -1.93 3.24
N THR A 6 8.20 -1.70 2.39
CA THR A 6 8.27 -0.81 1.22
C THR A 6 7.00 0.03 1.09
N ASN A 7 6.93 0.92 0.11
CA ASN A 7 5.72 1.65 -0.29
C ASN A 7 5.87 2.11 -1.75
N ASP A 8 4.91 2.88 -2.27
CA ASP A 8 5.01 3.58 -3.55
C ASP A 8 4.97 5.12 -3.43
N ASP A 9 4.61 5.67 -2.28
CA ASP A 9 4.64 7.12 -2.05
C ASP A 9 6.05 7.69 -1.81
N GLY A 10 7.05 6.81 -1.66
CA GLY A 10 8.45 7.18 -1.43
C GLY A 10 8.88 7.18 0.03
N ILE A 11 10.21 7.20 0.22
CA ILE A 11 10.86 7.03 1.53
C ILE A 11 10.54 8.15 2.53
N ASP A 12 10.21 9.35 2.03
CA ASP A 12 9.94 10.52 2.85
C ASP A 12 8.44 10.69 3.19
N CYS A 13 7.58 9.75 2.73
CA CYS A 13 6.14 9.78 3.02
C CYS A 13 5.86 9.53 4.50
N VAL A 14 5.11 10.44 5.15
CA VAL A 14 4.80 10.33 6.58
C VAL A 14 3.93 9.10 6.88
N PHE A 15 3.10 8.65 5.96
CA PHE A 15 2.27 7.44 6.12
C PHE A 15 3.14 6.19 6.27
N LEU A 16 4.22 6.07 5.49
CA LEU A 16 5.24 5.03 5.68
C LEU A 16 5.89 5.15 7.06
N HIS A 17 6.23 6.38 7.48
CA HIS A 17 6.89 6.62 8.76
C HIS A 17 6.02 6.14 9.93
N GLU A 18 4.73 6.51 9.95
CA GLU A 18 3.81 6.08 11.02
C GLU A 18 3.63 4.54 11.03
N LEU A 19 3.55 3.90 9.85
CA LEU A 19 3.50 2.44 9.76
C LEU A 19 4.78 1.80 10.33
N VAL A 20 5.95 2.29 9.96
CA VAL A 20 7.25 1.79 10.44
C VAL A 20 7.35 1.94 11.96
N PHE A 21 6.97 3.09 12.51
CA PHE A 21 6.98 3.31 13.96
C PHE A 21 6.01 2.38 14.69
N GLY A 22 4.79 2.20 14.17
CA GLY A 22 3.81 1.28 14.74
C GLY A 22 4.28 -0.17 14.75
N LEU A 23 4.85 -0.66 13.65
CA LEU A 23 5.39 -2.00 13.55
C LEU A 23 6.60 -2.22 14.48
N ARG A 24 7.48 -1.22 14.60
CA ARG A 24 8.60 -1.28 15.54
C ARG A 24 8.15 -1.28 17.00
N ALA A 25 7.20 -0.43 17.35
CA ALA A 25 6.62 -0.40 18.70
C ALA A 25 6.00 -1.75 19.10
N ALA A 26 5.49 -2.51 18.12
CA ALA A 26 5.01 -3.88 18.31
C ALA A 26 6.14 -4.94 18.40
N GLY A 27 7.41 -4.54 18.38
CA GLY A 27 8.54 -5.44 18.57
C GLY A 27 8.98 -6.18 17.29
N HIS A 28 8.62 -5.71 16.11
CA HIS A 28 9.10 -6.31 14.86
C HIS A 28 10.51 -5.80 14.48
N GLU A 29 11.33 -6.68 13.93
CA GLU A 29 12.61 -6.35 13.32
C GLU A 29 12.38 -5.95 11.86
N LEU A 30 12.70 -4.70 11.50
CA LEU A 30 12.39 -4.16 10.19
C LEU A 30 13.65 -3.92 9.36
N THR A 31 13.50 -4.11 8.05
CA THR A 31 14.33 -3.51 7.01
C THR A 31 13.42 -2.69 6.11
N VAL A 32 13.73 -1.41 5.91
CA VAL A 32 12.94 -0.52 5.06
C VAL A 32 13.69 -0.29 3.76
N VAL A 33 13.04 -0.59 2.63
CA VAL A 33 13.57 -0.32 1.30
C VAL A 33 12.44 0.27 0.46
N ALA A 34 12.50 1.55 0.18
CA ALA A 34 11.41 2.29 -0.46
C ALA A 34 11.91 3.13 -1.64
N PRO A 35 11.04 3.47 -2.61
CA PRO A 35 11.37 4.36 -3.71
C PRO A 35 11.87 5.72 -3.20
N LYS A 36 12.77 6.32 -3.96
CA LYS A 36 13.27 7.66 -3.68
C LYS A 36 12.19 8.73 -3.85
N THR A 37 11.30 8.52 -4.80
CA THR A 37 10.21 9.43 -5.14
C THR A 37 8.93 8.64 -5.34
N GLU A 38 7.79 9.31 -5.29
CA GLU A 38 6.47 8.75 -5.55
C GLU A 38 6.42 7.95 -6.86
N GLN A 39 5.76 6.80 -6.82
CA GLN A 39 5.56 5.83 -7.89
C GLN A 39 4.09 5.41 -7.98
N SER A 40 3.17 6.33 -7.78
CA SER A 40 1.72 6.05 -7.84
C SER A 40 1.30 5.61 -9.24
N TRP A 41 0.28 4.73 -9.30
CA TRP A 41 -0.30 4.21 -10.55
C TRP A 41 0.65 3.40 -11.43
N ILE A 42 1.80 2.93 -10.88
CA ILE A 42 2.80 2.22 -11.67
C ILE A 42 2.58 0.71 -11.74
N SER A 43 1.63 0.18 -10.95
CA SER A 43 1.41 -1.28 -10.89
C SER A 43 2.70 -2.05 -10.54
N ALA A 44 2.90 -3.26 -11.08
CA ALA A 44 4.06 -4.11 -10.86
C ALA A 44 5.21 -3.86 -11.87
N ALA A 45 5.34 -2.63 -12.37
CA ALA A 45 6.41 -2.27 -13.30
C ALA A 45 7.80 -2.44 -12.67
N LYS A 46 8.76 -2.81 -13.50
CA LYS A 46 10.18 -2.97 -13.13
C LYS A 46 11.06 -2.13 -14.04
N SER A 47 12.12 -1.52 -13.50
CA SER A 47 13.09 -0.68 -14.23
C SER A 47 14.01 -1.52 -15.11
N ARG A 48 13.47 -2.12 -16.19
CA ARG A 48 14.23 -3.03 -17.08
C ARG A 48 15.20 -2.31 -18.00
N THR A 49 14.92 -1.07 -18.38
CA THR A 49 15.63 -0.35 -19.45
C THR A 49 16.73 0.58 -18.95
N ARG A 50 16.88 0.72 -17.63
CA ARG A 50 17.90 1.54 -16.98
C ARG A 50 18.45 0.89 -15.73
N PRO A 51 19.70 1.17 -15.33
CA PRO A 51 20.19 0.79 -14.01
C PRO A 51 19.39 1.51 -12.91
N VAL A 52 19.24 0.86 -11.76
CA VAL A 52 18.68 1.44 -10.54
C VAL A 52 19.73 1.47 -9.44
N ARG A 53 19.70 2.52 -8.62
CA ARG A 53 20.65 2.72 -7.54
C ARG A 53 19.94 2.56 -6.19
N SER A 54 20.50 1.75 -5.31
CA SER A 54 20.13 1.72 -3.90
C SER A 54 21.11 2.56 -3.08
N THR A 55 20.59 3.35 -2.14
CA THR A 55 21.39 4.20 -1.27
C THR A 55 20.94 4.01 0.17
N LYS A 56 21.88 3.68 1.07
CA LYS A 56 21.61 3.59 2.50
C LYS A 56 21.33 4.99 3.05
N VAL A 57 20.25 5.12 3.80
CA VAL A 57 19.82 6.40 4.38
C VAL A 57 19.45 6.23 5.85
N ASP A 58 19.45 7.32 6.61
CA ASP A 58 18.87 7.38 7.94
C ASP A 58 17.61 8.25 7.89
N ARG A 59 16.51 7.72 8.36
CA ARG A 59 15.21 8.41 8.50
C ARG A 59 14.70 8.38 9.94
N GLY A 60 15.59 8.12 10.90
CA GLY A 60 15.21 8.01 12.30
C GLY A 60 14.39 6.77 12.66
N PHE A 61 14.27 5.81 11.73
CA PHE A 61 13.52 4.57 11.96
C PHE A 61 14.20 3.62 12.95
N GLY A 62 15.51 3.81 13.21
CA GLY A 62 16.31 2.93 14.08
C GLY A 62 16.39 1.49 13.55
N CYS A 63 16.26 1.28 12.25
CA CYS A 63 16.43 0.01 11.55
C CYS A 63 17.18 0.23 10.24
N PRO A 64 17.74 -0.83 9.61
CA PRO A 64 18.36 -0.73 8.30
C PRO A 64 17.41 -0.16 7.27
N THR A 65 17.82 0.95 6.62
CA THR A 65 16.96 1.69 5.68
C THR A 65 17.71 2.07 4.42
N TRP A 66 17.07 1.85 3.27
CA TRP A 66 17.57 2.24 1.95
C TRP A 66 16.48 2.94 1.14
N THR A 67 16.93 3.81 0.27
CA THR A 67 16.09 4.31 -0.82
C THR A 67 16.59 3.75 -2.15
N VAL A 68 15.66 3.50 -3.07
CA VAL A 68 15.95 2.98 -4.41
C VAL A 68 15.41 3.97 -5.45
N ASP A 69 16.24 4.28 -6.44
CA ASP A 69 15.80 5.04 -7.62
C ASP A 69 15.06 4.11 -8.59
N GLY A 70 13.92 3.63 -8.18
CA GLY A 70 13.14 2.62 -8.89
C GLY A 70 11.73 2.46 -8.33
N THR A 71 11.06 1.41 -8.76
CA THR A 71 9.67 1.09 -8.38
C THR A 71 9.61 0.32 -7.06
N PRO A 72 8.41 0.16 -6.43
CA PRO A 72 8.25 -0.72 -5.28
C PRO A 72 8.69 -2.17 -5.56
N ALA A 73 8.42 -2.68 -6.76
CA ALA A 73 8.88 -4.01 -7.18
C ALA A 73 10.42 -4.10 -7.24
N ASP A 74 11.10 -3.06 -7.75
CA ASP A 74 12.56 -2.99 -7.73
C ASP A 74 13.09 -2.98 -6.29
N CYS A 75 12.44 -2.23 -5.39
CA CYS A 75 12.81 -2.15 -3.97
C CYS A 75 12.80 -3.56 -3.34
N VAL A 76 11.73 -4.31 -3.54
CA VAL A 76 11.60 -5.67 -2.97
C VAL A 76 12.63 -6.62 -3.57
N ASN A 77 12.80 -6.63 -4.89
CA ASN A 77 13.79 -7.49 -5.55
C ASN A 77 15.22 -7.22 -5.07
N ILE A 78 15.63 -5.94 -5.04
CA ILE A 78 16.96 -5.54 -4.61
C ILE A 78 17.16 -5.84 -3.12
N ALA A 79 16.14 -5.59 -2.28
CA ALA A 79 16.21 -5.88 -0.86
C ALA A 79 16.45 -7.35 -0.58
N LEU A 80 15.65 -8.24 -1.18
CA LEU A 80 15.71 -9.67 -0.94
C LEU A 80 16.97 -10.32 -1.51
N ALA A 81 17.47 -9.81 -2.65
CA ALA A 81 18.65 -10.37 -3.30
C ALA A 81 19.98 -9.83 -2.72
N HIS A 82 20.03 -8.56 -2.26
CA HIS A 82 21.31 -7.89 -2.06
C HIS A 82 21.46 -7.10 -0.76
N LEU A 83 20.37 -6.62 -0.13
CA LEU A 83 20.48 -5.74 1.03
C LEU A 83 20.21 -6.45 2.36
N MET A 84 19.34 -7.45 2.36
CA MET A 84 19.01 -8.22 3.54
C MET A 84 19.95 -9.41 3.72
N LYS A 85 20.51 -9.57 4.94
CA LYS A 85 21.37 -10.72 5.28
C LYS A 85 20.57 -11.99 5.57
N THR A 86 19.33 -11.84 5.99
CA THR A 86 18.44 -12.95 6.35
C THR A 86 17.09 -12.75 5.67
N ARG A 87 16.45 -13.84 5.27
CA ARG A 87 15.14 -13.83 4.66
C ARG A 87 14.11 -13.27 5.67
N PRO A 88 13.23 -12.35 5.27
CA PRO A 88 12.15 -11.87 6.13
C PRO A 88 11.01 -12.90 6.21
N ASP A 89 10.16 -12.75 7.22
CA ASP A 89 8.94 -13.54 7.39
C ASP A 89 7.83 -13.10 6.43
N ALA A 90 7.82 -11.82 6.03
CA ALA A 90 6.83 -11.24 5.11
C ALA A 90 7.35 -9.96 4.45
N VAL A 91 6.69 -9.56 3.37
CA VAL A 91 6.82 -8.24 2.73
C VAL A 91 5.58 -7.41 3.05
N ILE A 92 5.81 -6.23 3.60
CA ILE A 92 4.79 -5.25 3.95
C ILE A 92 4.94 -4.05 3.03
N SER A 93 3.86 -3.64 2.41
CA SER A 93 3.87 -2.47 1.53
C SER A 93 2.85 -1.43 2.00
N GLY A 94 3.27 -0.18 2.12
CA GLY A 94 2.45 0.94 2.59
C GLY A 94 3.11 1.70 3.76
N MET A 95 2.35 2.47 4.53
CA MET A 95 0.92 2.73 4.34
C MET A 95 0.73 3.69 3.16
N ASN A 96 -0.16 3.37 2.24
CA ASN A 96 -0.42 4.19 1.07
C ASN A 96 -1.23 5.45 1.43
N VAL A 97 -0.96 6.54 0.72
CA VAL A 97 -1.79 7.75 0.74
C VAL A 97 -3.01 7.55 -0.16
N GLY A 98 -4.16 7.34 0.43
CA GLY A 98 -5.39 6.98 -0.28
C GLY A 98 -5.65 5.48 -0.33
N LEU A 99 -6.86 5.12 -0.72
CA LEU A 99 -7.33 3.74 -0.77
C LEU A 99 -6.77 2.97 -1.98
N ASN A 100 -6.55 1.67 -1.81
CA ASN A 100 -6.35 0.69 -2.86
C ASN A 100 -7.52 -0.30 -2.84
N ALA A 101 -8.72 0.21 -3.04
CA ALA A 101 -9.98 -0.51 -3.08
C ALA A 101 -10.55 -0.46 -4.50
N SER A 102 -11.35 -1.43 -4.88
CA SER A 102 -11.83 -1.74 -6.23
C SER A 102 -10.81 -2.46 -7.14
N VAL A 103 -11.33 -3.13 -8.14
CA VAL A 103 -10.50 -3.89 -9.11
C VAL A 103 -9.47 -2.99 -9.79
N GLY A 104 -9.90 -1.81 -10.26
CA GLY A 104 -9.04 -0.91 -11.04
C GLY A 104 -7.89 -0.33 -10.21
N PHE A 105 -8.18 0.15 -9.01
CA PHE A 105 -7.17 0.72 -8.12
C PHE A 105 -6.21 -0.33 -7.58
N ILE A 106 -6.69 -1.54 -7.25
CA ILE A 106 -5.84 -2.66 -6.84
C ILE A 106 -4.82 -3.01 -7.94
N LEU A 107 -5.27 -3.12 -9.19
CA LEU A 107 -4.41 -3.48 -10.32
C LEU A 107 -3.41 -2.38 -10.68
N ALA A 108 -3.78 -1.11 -10.51
CA ALA A 108 -2.91 0.03 -10.79
C ALA A 108 -1.94 0.35 -9.64
N SER A 109 -2.16 -0.20 -8.44
CA SER A 109 -1.44 0.15 -7.21
C SER A 109 0.01 -0.32 -7.20
N GLY A 110 0.93 0.61 -6.96
CA GLY A 110 2.32 0.29 -6.62
C GLY A 110 2.47 -0.32 -5.24
N THR A 111 1.63 0.06 -4.28
CA THR A 111 1.58 -0.52 -2.93
C THR A 111 1.21 -2.00 -2.97
N VAL A 112 0.10 -2.35 -3.64
CA VAL A 112 -0.32 -3.75 -3.80
C VAL A 112 0.74 -4.55 -4.55
N ALA A 113 1.34 -3.95 -5.58
CA ALA A 113 2.40 -4.56 -6.37
C ALA A 113 3.68 -4.83 -5.56
N GLY A 114 4.06 -3.93 -4.62
CA GLY A 114 5.17 -4.17 -3.70
C GLY A 114 4.94 -5.40 -2.82
N ALA A 115 3.73 -5.55 -2.27
CA ALA A 115 3.36 -6.76 -1.53
C ALA A 115 3.33 -8.01 -2.42
N PHE A 116 2.81 -7.90 -3.64
CA PHE A 116 2.77 -8.98 -4.62
C PHE A 116 4.17 -9.43 -5.03
N GLU A 117 5.14 -8.52 -5.16
CA GLU A 117 6.52 -8.90 -5.45
C GLU A 117 7.09 -9.82 -4.37
N GLY A 118 6.79 -9.57 -3.09
CA GLY A 118 7.13 -10.48 -2.00
C GLY A 118 6.54 -11.88 -2.19
N VAL A 119 5.31 -11.95 -2.68
CA VAL A 119 4.61 -13.22 -2.97
C VAL A 119 5.28 -13.98 -4.11
N LEU A 120 5.79 -13.30 -5.14
CA LEU A 120 6.59 -13.92 -6.20
C LEU A 120 7.89 -14.55 -5.68
N HIS A 121 8.42 -14.01 -4.57
CA HIS A 121 9.55 -14.60 -3.84
C HIS A 121 9.12 -15.68 -2.82
N GLY A 122 7.85 -16.09 -2.81
CA GLY A 122 7.30 -17.13 -1.94
C GLY A 122 7.14 -16.69 -0.47
N LEU A 123 7.03 -15.38 -0.23
CA LEU A 123 6.77 -14.79 1.09
C LEU A 123 5.29 -14.35 1.20
N PRO A 124 4.69 -14.33 2.39
CA PRO A 124 3.44 -13.62 2.61
C PRO A 124 3.57 -12.13 2.23
N GLY A 125 2.57 -11.58 1.53
CA GLY A 125 2.49 -10.17 1.18
C GLY A 125 1.31 -9.49 1.85
N VAL A 126 1.53 -8.30 2.45
CA VAL A 126 0.47 -7.48 3.04
C VAL A 126 0.60 -6.04 2.55
N ALA A 127 -0.46 -5.52 1.95
CA ALA A 127 -0.58 -4.14 1.54
C ALA A 127 -1.50 -3.38 2.52
N PHE A 128 -1.06 -2.23 2.99
CA PHE A 128 -1.81 -1.34 3.87
C PHE A 128 -2.04 0.01 3.19
N SER A 129 -3.28 0.50 3.23
CA SER A 129 -3.69 1.77 2.62
C SER A 129 -4.61 2.54 3.56
N GLN A 130 -4.46 3.85 3.60
CA GLN A 130 -5.30 4.76 4.38
C GLN A 130 -6.26 5.50 3.46
N ASP A 131 -7.56 5.29 3.62
CA ASP A 131 -8.56 6.10 2.94
C ASP A 131 -8.48 7.56 3.41
N LEU A 132 -8.80 8.48 2.53
CA LEU A 132 -8.87 9.92 2.80
C LEU A 132 -10.11 10.52 2.12
N SER A 133 -10.73 11.51 2.77
CA SER A 133 -11.66 12.36 2.05
C SER A 133 -10.92 13.21 1.00
N PHE A 134 -11.62 13.67 -0.02
CA PHE A 134 -11.04 14.58 -1.01
C PHE A 134 -10.48 15.85 -0.35
N GLU A 135 -11.23 16.42 0.60
CA GLU A 135 -10.81 17.60 1.36
C GLU A 135 -9.51 17.34 2.14
N THR A 136 -9.42 16.22 2.84
CA THR A 136 -8.22 15.84 3.60
C THR A 136 -7.02 15.62 2.67
N TYR A 137 -7.24 15.02 1.50
CA TYR A 137 -6.19 14.82 0.50
C TYR A 137 -5.68 16.15 -0.06
N ASP A 138 -6.57 17.08 -0.39
CA ASP A 138 -6.20 18.41 -0.90
C ASP A 138 -5.44 19.20 0.16
N HIS A 139 -5.90 19.22 1.42
CA HIS A 139 -5.18 19.83 2.53
C HIS A 139 -3.78 19.22 2.75
N LEU A 140 -3.67 17.89 2.68
CA LEU A 140 -2.38 17.22 2.79
C LEU A 140 -1.41 17.67 1.68
N LYS A 141 -1.91 17.81 0.47
CA LYS A 141 -1.16 18.26 -0.70
C LYS A 141 -0.70 19.71 -0.57
N GLU A 142 -1.59 20.60 -0.14
CA GLU A 142 -1.27 22.02 0.14
C GLU A 142 -0.18 22.19 1.21
N ARG A 143 -0.10 21.24 2.14
CA ARG A 143 0.89 21.20 3.21
C ARG A 143 2.16 20.43 2.83
N GLY A 144 2.37 20.15 1.54
CA GLY A 144 3.55 19.41 1.07
C GLY A 144 3.67 17.99 1.61
N GLY A 145 2.54 17.31 1.81
CA GLY A 145 2.49 15.94 2.34
C GLY A 145 2.60 15.83 3.87
N GLN A 146 2.56 16.96 4.60
CA GLN A 146 2.62 16.97 6.06
C GLN A 146 1.21 16.89 6.66
N PRO A 147 0.85 15.81 7.38
CA PRO A 147 -0.45 15.67 8.02
C PRO A 147 -0.63 16.71 9.13
N ASP A 148 -1.85 17.17 9.32
CA ASP A 148 -2.22 17.88 10.52
C ASP A 148 -2.35 16.93 11.73
N ALA A 149 -2.77 17.46 12.88
CA ALA A 149 -2.86 16.67 14.11
C ALA A 149 -3.94 15.56 14.03
N GLU A 150 -5.06 15.83 13.36
CA GLU A 150 -6.17 14.89 13.22
C GLU A 150 -5.79 13.73 12.29
N LEU A 151 -5.23 14.03 11.11
CA LEU A 151 -4.77 13.02 10.18
C LEU A 151 -3.63 12.20 10.80
N ARG A 152 -2.71 12.84 11.52
CA ARG A 152 -1.62 12.12 12.20
C ARG A 152 -2.17 11.14 13.25
N ALA A 153 -3.15 11.55 14.06
CA ALA A 153 -3.80 10.66 15.02
C ALA A 153 -4.49 9.48 14.31
N THR A 154 -5.16 9.73 13.19
CA THR A 154 -5.75 8.69 12.33
C THR A 154 -4.68 7.71 11.85
N LEU A 155 -3.54 8.19 11.34
CA LEU A 155 -2.44 7.33 10.87
C LEU A 155 -1.85 6.46 11.98
N GLN A 156 -1.70 7.00 13.18
CA GLN A 156 -1.21 6.25 14.34
C GLN A 156 -2.18 5.13 14.76
N ILE A 157 -3.48 5.40 14.72
CA ILE A 157 -4.51 4.37 14.97
C ILE A 157 -4.43 3.28 13.89
N SER A 158 -4.32 3.65 12.63
CA SER A 158 -4.20 2.70 11.51
C SER A 158 -2.91 1.88 11.60
N ALA A 159 -1.79 2.48 11.98
CA ALA A 159 -0.54 1.78 12.22
C ALA A 159 -0.64 0.78 13.39
N ALA A 160 -1.37 1.13 14.46
CA ALA A 160 -1.65 0.22 15.56
C ALA A 160 -2.53 -0.96 15.12
N HIS A 161 -3.54 -0.72 14.28
CA HIS A 161 -4.32 -1.79 13.66
C HIS A 161 -3.46 -2.69 12.77
N ALA A 162 -2.61 -2.12 11.92
CA ALA A 162 -1.68 -2.89 11.08
C ALA A 162 -0.80 -3.82 11.93
N ALA A 163 -0.18 -3.28 12.97
CA ALA A 163 0.66 -4.06 13.88
C ALA A 163 -0.11 -5.19 14.58
N ARG A 164 -1.35 -4.94 15.00
CA ARG A 164 -2.21 -5.93 15.66
C ARG A 164 -2.66 -7.04 14.70
N LEU A 165 -2.98 -6.72 13.45
CA LEU A 165 -3.50 -7.67 12.46
C LEU A 165 -2.40 -8.57 11.88
N LEU A 166 -1.21 -8.02 11.70
CA LEU A 166 -0.13 -8.63 10.93
C LEU A 166 0.25 -10.05 11.36
N PRO A 167 0.41 -10.38 12.68
CA PRO A 167 0.77 -11.73 13.09
C PRO A 167 -0.24 -12.79 12.64
N GLY A 168 -1.53 -12.48 12.77
CA GLY A 168 -2.61 -13.38 12.36
C GLY A 168 -2.67 -13.58 10.84
N LEU A 169 -2.46 -12.49 10.07
CA LEU A 169 -2.44 -12.55 8.60
C LEU A 169 -1.30 -13.43 8.09
N ILE A 170 -0.09 -13.25 8.64
CA ILE A 170 1.07 -14.02 8.23
C ILE A 170 0.92 -15.50 8.64
N ALA A 171 0.48 -15.77 9.87
CA ALA A 171 0.29 -17.14 10.36
C ALA A 171 -0.78 -17.90 9.55
N ALA A 172 -1.80 -17.20 9.04
CA ALA A 172 -2.86 -17.79 8.22
C ALA A 172 -2.48 -17.96 6.74
N THR A 173 -1.30 -17.47 6.30
CA THR A 173 -0.88 -17.48 4.90
C THR A 173 0.17 -18.56 4.67
N PRO A 174 -0.16 -19.65 3.98
CA PRO A 174 0.83 -20.68 3.65
C PRO A 174 1.97 -20.08 2.80
N ALA A 175 3.18 -20.56 3.01
CA ALA A 175 4.30 -20.20 2.15
C ALA A 175 4.00 -20.58 0.69
N ARG A 176 4.36 -19.72 -0.26
CA ARG A 176 4.12 -19.91 -1.71
C ARG A 176 2.65 -20.03 -2.09
N SER A 177 1.74 -19.42 -1.32
CA SER A 177 0.30 -19.45 -1.59
C SER A 177 -0.16 -18.46 -2.67
N PHE A 178 0.71 -17.54 -3.09
CA PHE A 178 0.39 -16.46 -4.03
C PHE A 178 -0.78 -15.56 -3.56
N ILE A 179 -0.85 -15.34 -2.25
CA ILE A 179 -1.87 -14.51 -1.61
C ILE A 179 -1.28 -13.18 -1.16
N VAL A 180 -1.96 -12.09 -1.49
CA VAL A 180 -1.74 -10.77 -0.89
C VAL A 180 -2.95 -10.42 -0.02
N HIS A 181 -2.70 -10.00 1.22
CA HIS A 181 -3.70 -9.36 2.05
C HIS A 181 -3.72 -7.86 1.75
N ASN A 182 -4.80 -7.39 1.17
CA ASN A 182 -5.02 -5.97 0.91
C ASN A 182 -5.94 -5.40 1.99
N ILE A 183 -5.38 -4.52 2.83
CA ILE A 183 -6.06 -3.90 3.97
C ILE A 183 -6.21 -2.41 3.71
N ASN A 184 -7.43 -1.91 3.75
CA ASN A 184 -7.70 -0.48 3.70
C ASN A 184 -8.32 -0.02 5.01
N PHE A 185 -7.78 1.05 5.58
CA PHE A 185 -8.28 1.68 6.80
C PHE A 185 -9.27 2.79 6.44
N PRO A 186 -10.42 2.91 7.14
CA PRO A 186 -11.39 3.98 6.90
C PRO A 186 -10.86 5.33 7.38
N TYR A 187 -11.42 6.42 6.85
CA TYR A 187 -11.16 7.76 7.35
C TYR A 187 -12.42 8.38 8.01
N PRO A 188 -12.29 8.89 9.25
CA PRO A 188 -11.16 8.69 10.18
C PRO A 188 -11.09 7.25 10.69
N SER A 189 -9.88 6.77 10.98
CA SER A 189 -9.70 5.48 11.66
C SER A 189 -10.06 5.62 13.14
N ARG A 190 -10.69 4.58 13.69
CA ARG A 190 -11.03 4.48 15.11
C ARG A 190 -10.41 3.23 15.74
N PRO A 191 -10.03 3.26 17.04
CA PRO A 191 -9.41 2.13 17.71
C PRO A 191 -10.28 0.86 17.73
N ASP A 192 -11.59 1.02 17.70
CA ASP A 192 -12.61 -0.04 17.72
C ASP A 192 -13.14 -0.42 16.33
N ALA A 193 -12.57 0.15 15.25
CA ALA A 193 -13.02 -0.12 13.89
C ALA A 193 -13.02 -1.63 13.60
N PRO A 194 -14.18 -2.21 13.22
CA PRO A 194 -14.28 -3.64 12.96
C PRO A 194 -13.61 -4.01 11.64
N VAL A 195 -12.95 -5.15 11.60
CA VAL A 195 -12.41 -5.72 10.36
C VAL A 195 -13.49 -6.51 9.64
N ARG A 196 -13.70 -6.23 8.36
CA ARG A 196 -14.67 -6.93 7.52
C ARG A 196 -13.95 -7.59 6.34
N ARG A 197 -14.33 -8.85 6.10
CA ARG A 197 -13.94 -9.54 4.88
C ARG A 197 -14.68 -8.94 3.70
N THR A 198 -13.95 -8.59 2.63
CA THR A 198 -14.49 -7.87 1.48
C THR A 198 -14.04 -8.50 0.17
N VAL A 199 -14.73 -8.11 -0.90
CA VAL A 199 -14.31 -8.31 -2.29
C VAL A 199 -14.03 -6.96 -2.94
N PRO A 200 -13.19 -6.89 -4.00
CA PRO A 200 -12.97 -5.64 -4.71
C PRO A 200 -14.28 -5.12 -5.33
N ALA A 201 -14.56 -3.84 -5.13
CA ALA A 201 -15.65 -3.16 -5.83
C ALA A 201 -15.39 -3.11 -7.33
N ARG A 202 -16.47 -3.09 -8.12
CA ARG A 202 -16.41 -2.97 -9.59
C ARG A 202 -16.71 -1.55 -9.99
N MET A 203 -15.65 -0.76 -10.15
CA MET A 203 -15.77 0.66 -10.54
C MET A 203 -15.60 0.80 -12.04
N VAL A 204 -16.51 1.49 -12.70
CA VAL A 204 -16.37 1.93 -14.09
C VAL A 204 -15.82 3.35 -14.09
N ILE A 205 -14.58 3.52 -14.55
CA ILE A 205 -13.86 4.79 -14.51
C ILE A 205 -13.68 5.31 -15.94
N PRO A 206 -14.54 6.20 -16.42
CA PRO A 206 -14.57 6.57 -17.85
C PRO A 206 -13.48 7.57 -18.26
N ARG A 207 -12.94 8.35 -17.33
CA ARG A 207 -12.04 9.46 -17.67
C ARG A 207 -11.03 9.70 -16.58
N LEU A 208 -9.76 9.37 -16.86
CA LEU A 208 -8.61 9.68 -15.99
C LEU A 208 -7.73 10.81 -16.56
N PHE A 209 -8.07 11.33 -17.72
CA PHE A 209 -7.38 12.47 -18.32
C PHE A 209 -8.38 13.51 -18.78
N GLY A 210 -8.05 14.78 -18.51
CA GLY A 210 -8.79 15.93 -19.00
C GLY A 210 -8.64 16.12 -20.52
N PRO A 211 -9.39 17.06 -21.13
CA PRO A 211 -9.22 17.41 -22.54
C PRO A 211 -7.80 17.91 -22.82
N ALA A 212 -7.38 17.81 -24.09
CA ALA A 212 -6.12 18.37 -24.52
C ALA A 212 -6.07 19.89 -24.26
N GLN A 213 -4.94 20.39 -23.78
CA GLN A 213 -4.60 21.80 -23.76
C GLN A 213 -4.12 22.23 -25.16
N ASP A 214 -3.90 23.53 -25.39
CA ASP A 214 -3.49 24.07 -26.68
C ASP A 214 -2.17 23.48 -27.22
N ASP A 215 -1.29 23.02 -26.31
CA ASP A 215 -0.04 22.34 -26.64
C ASP A 215 -0.17 20.82 -26.82
N GLY A 216 -1.39 20.27 -26.78
CA GLY A 216 -1.68 18.84 -26.89
C GLY A 216 -1.48 18.04 -25.61
N THR A 217 -1.15 18.67 -24.48
CA THR A 217 -0.98 17.98 -23.20
C THR A 217 -2.31 17.64 -22.54
N HIS A 218 -2.36 16.51 -21.81
CA HIS A 218 -3.48 16.08 -20.98
C HIS A 218 -3.06 16.00 -19.54
N ARG A 219 -3.87 16.51 -18.63
CA ARG A 219 -3.64 16.38 -17.20
C ARG A 219 -4.42 15.21 -16.62
N PHE A 220 -3.78 14.46 -15.72
CA PHE A 220 -4.46 13.43 -14.95
C PHE A 220 -5.53 14.08 -14.05
N VAL A 221 -6.74 13.49 -14.06
CA VAL A 221 -7.88 13.90 -13.25
C VAL A 221 -8.36 12.68 -12.48
N PHE A 222 -8.18 12.69 -11.17
CA PHE A 222 -8.64 11.60 -10.34
C PHE A 222 -10.18 11.52 -10.36
N ASN A 223 -10.70 10.32 -10.57
CA ASN A 223 -12.12 10.02 -10.58
C ASN A 223 -12.33 8.61 -10.02
N LEU A 224 -13.19 8.47 -9.02
CA LEU A 224 -13.58 7.17 -8.46
C LEU A 224 -14.42 6.35 -9.44
N GLY A 225 -15.14 7.00 -10.35
CA GLY A 225 -16.04 6.34 -11.28
C GLY A 225 -17.39 5.99 -10.66
N GLU A 226 -18.11 5.09 -11.33
CA GLU A 226 -19.40 4.56 -10.92
C GLU A 226 -19.25 3.15 -10.36
N ASP A 227 -19.80 2.92 -9.16
CA ASP A 227 -19.83 1.57 -8.58
C ASP A 227 -20.98 0.75 -9.17
N VAL A 228 -20.62 -0.27 -9.95
CA VAL A 228 -21.54 -1.21 -10.57
C VAL A 228 -21.52 -2.59 -9.87
N SER A 229 -21.03 -2.63 -8.64
CA SER A 229 -20.97 -3.86 -7.85
C SER A 229 -22.37 -4.35 -7.47
N PRO A 230 -22.57 -5.67 -7.38
CA PRO A 230 -23.79 -6.19 -6.76
C PRO A 230 -23.81 -5.87 -5.26
N ALA A 231 -25.01 -5.80 -4.67
CA ALA A 231 -25.19 -5.51 -3.25
C ALA A 231 -24.50 -6.54 -2.31
N THR A 232 -24.25 -7.73 -2.80
CA THR A 232 -23.56 -8.82 -2.08
C THR A 232 -22.60 -9.53 -3.02
N PRO A 233 -21.42 -9.99 -2.55
CA PRO A 233 -20.86 -9.83 -1.20
C PRO A 233 -20.44 -8.38 -0.88
N LEU A 234 -20.12 -8.09 0.40
CA LEU A 234 -19.66 -6.76 0.85
C LEU A 234 -18.39 -6.36 0.11
N THR A 235 -18.41 -5.19 -0.51
CA THR A 235 -17.26 -4.63 -1.21
C THR A 235 -16.34 -3.86 -0.26
N ASP A 236 -15.08 -3.68 -0.69
CA ASP A 236 -14.08 -2.88 0.02
C ASP A 236 -14.55 -1.42 0.19
N HIS A 237 -15.10 -0.78 -0.85
CA HIS A 237 -15.67 0.56 -0.76
C HIS A 237 -16.84 0.63 0.22
N ALA A 238 -17.77 -0.32 0.17
CA ALA A 238 -18.92 -0.32 1.07
C ALA A 238 -18.50 -0.52 2.54
N ALA A 239 -17.47 -1.32 2.80
CA ALA A 239 -16.93 -1.49 4.15
C ALA A 239 -16.29 -0.20 4.67
N LEU A 240 -15.48 0.49 3.86
CA LEU A 240 -14.86 1.77 4.22
C LEU A 240 -15.92 2.84 4.51
N ALA A 241 -16.94 2.96 3.67
CA ALA A 241 -18.06 3.89 3.88
C ALA A 241 -18.83 3.62 5.19
N GLN A 242 -18.79 2.38 5.71
CA GLN A 242 -19.35 2.01 7.00
C GLN A 242 -18.38 2.20 8.18
N GLY A 243 -17.21 2.79 7.96
CA GLY A 243 -16.17 2.98 8.97
C GLY A 243 -15.48 1.67 9.39
N CYS A 244 -15.54 0.65 8.54
CA CYS A 244 -14.91 -0.64 8.79
C CYS A 244 -13.55 -0.72 8.10
N ILE A 245 -12.61 -1.47 8.71
CA ILE A 245 -11.37 -1.86 8.05
C ILE A 245 -11.73 -2.93 7.01
N SER A 246 -11.43 -2.64 5.74
CA SER A 246 -11.62 -3.58 4.65
C SER A 246 -10.45 -4.56 4.60
N HIS A 247 -10.75 -5.86 4.52
CA HIS A 247 -9.77 -6.92 4.32
C HIS A 247 -10.13 -7.76 3.10
N THR A 248 -9.49 -7.47 1.99
CA THR A 248 -9.62 -8.25 0.74
C THR A 248 -8.44 -9.21 0.61
N ILE A 249 -8.70 -10.49 0.35
CA ILE A 249 -7.66 -11.45 -0.04
C ILE A 249 -7.57 -11.48 -1.57
N LEU A 250 -6.39 -11.15 -2.08
CA LEU A 250 -6.08 -11.25 -3.48
C LEU A 250 -5.34 -12.58 -3.72
N ASP A 251 -6.09 -13.56 -4.22
CA ASP A 251 -5.57 -14.90 -4.53
C ASP A 251 -5.22 -14.96 -6.01
N TYR A 252 -3.92 -14.79 -6.31
CA TYR A 252 -3.42 -14.77 -7.69
C TYR A 252 -3.38 -16.14 -8.35
N THR A 253 -3.64 -17.23 -7.61
CA THR A 253 -3.78 -18.57 -8.20
C THR A 253 -5.11 -18.75 -8.92
N ARG A 254 -6.06 -17.83 -8.67
CA ARG A 254 -7.40 -17.86 -9.29
C ARG A 254 -7.52 -17.02 -10.58
N LEU A 255 -6.45 -16.41 -11.02
CA LEU A 255 -6.44 -15.70 -12.30
C LEU A 255 -6.66 -16.68 -13.45
N GLY A 256 -7.70 -16.43 -14.26
CA GLY A 256 -8.06 -17.29 -15.40
C GLY A 256 -8.74 -18.61 -15.04
N GLN A 257 -9.15 -18.80 -13.81
CA GLN A 257 -10.01 -19.94 -13.44
C GLN A 257 -11.48 -19.63 -13.78
N PRO A 258 -12.26 -20.65 -14.23
CA PRO A 258 -13.67 -20.50 -14.54
C PRO A 258 -14.54 -20.21 -13.32
#